data_928b0278eb8f6a78edc6f064f71024e7
#
_entry.id   928b0278eb8f6a78edc6f064f71024e7
#
_cell.length_a   1.000
_cell.length_b   1.000
_cell.length_c   1.000
_cell.angle_alpha   90.00
_cell.angle_beta   90.00
_cell.angle_gamma   90.00
#
_symmetry.space_group_name_H-M   'P 1'
#
loop_
_entity.id
_entity.type
_entity.pdbx_description
1 polymer ?
#
loop_
_entity_poly.entity_id
_entity_poly.type
_entity_poly.pdbx_seq_one_letter_code
_entity_poly.pdbx_strand_id
1 'polypeptide(L)'
;MKTMKIMKIMKIMKNNKKRILLLSGILMLVFTACGQPEELGTDGTASITTPAPTANVAVTAAPDATATPAPTQPSAATAVPTTAPTQPPAATTAPTQAPAATAVPTQPPAPSPTEAPAEGSFLSLHGALSVDGTDLVDQNGEKIQLYGVSTHGLAWFPQYVNEDAFRTLHDDWNINCVRLALYTDEYGGYANGGDKENLKSIIRNGIAYATSQDMYVIVDWHVLNDRDPNVHKADALAFFEEITTEYADYTNIIYEICNEPNGHATWESVKSYANEVIPVIRAHDEDAVILVGSPTWSQDIDKAAADPLDFDNIMYTLHFYADTHRESLRSRLETCIDNGLPVFISEFGTCDASGNGGNNFDQTSKWLELIENYNLSFFSWSLCNKAETSAVISPSCSKTSDWTEGELSETGKWLRNYFRGKD
;
A
#
# COMPACT_ATOMS: atom_id res chain seq x y z
N MET A 1 35.34 1.34 -15.11
CA MET A 1 34.49 1.87 -14.03
C MET A 1 34.76 3.34 -13.67
N LYS A 2 35.96 3.79 -13.26
CA LYS A 2 36.19 5.22 -12.92
C LYS A 2 35.84 6.23 -14.02
N THR A 3 36.09 5.90 -15.28
CA THR A 3 35.86 6.81 -16.42
C THR A 3 34.37 7.03 -16.73
N MET A 4 33.51 6.02 -16.53
CA MET A 4 32.06 6.13 -16.71
C MET A 4 31.42 6.99 -15.58
N LYS A 5 31.88 6.82 -14.33
CA LYS A 5 31.41 7.63 -13.18
C LYS A 5 31.69 9.13 -13.39
N ILE A 6 32.85 9.47 -13.95
CA ILE A 6 33.21 10.88 -14.26
C ILE A 6 32.33 11.45 -15.39
N MET A 7 31.98 10.67 -16.40
CA MET A 7 31.10 11.14 -17.48
C MET A 7 29.66 11.35 -17.01
N LYS A 8 29.14 10.47 -16.10
CA LYS A 8 27.79 10.64 -15.50
C LYS A 8 27.72 11.92 -14.65
N ILE A 9 28.74 12.20 -13.83
CA ILE A 9 28.85 13.44 -13.03
C ILE A 9 28.91 14.68 -13.91
N MET A 10 29.69 14.67 -15.00
CA MET A 10 29.74 15.81 -15.92
C MET A 10 28.44 16.03 -16.69
N LYS A 11 27.66 14.99 -16.98
CA LYS A 11 26.32 15.09 -17.60
C LYS A 11 25.32 15.75 -16.64
N ILE A 12 25.32 15.38 -15.36
CA ILE A 12 24.48 15.96 -14.30
C ILE A 12 24.82 17.44 -14.09
N MET A 13 26.10 17.79 -13.99
CA MET A 13 26.52 19.20 -13.83
C MET A 13 26.16 20.05 -15.05
N LYS A 14 26.12 19.48 -16.26
CA LYS A 14 25.75 20.21 -17.49
C LYS A 14 24.23 20.49 -17.56
N ASN A 15 23.42 19.55 -17.04
CA ASN A 15 21.96 19.72 -16.94
C ASN A 15 21.57 20.75 -15.88
N ASN A 16 22.23 20.75 -14.72
CA ASN A 16 21.98 21.75 -13.68
C ASN A 16 22.38 23.17 -14.12
N LYS A 17 23.46 23.33 -14.89
CA LYS A 17 23.81 24.67 -15.46
C LYS A 17 22.75 25.16 -16.46
N LYS A 18 22.11 24.28 -17.24
CA LYS A 18 21.02 24.67 -18.15
C LYS A 18 19.75 25.08 -17.37
N ARG A 19 19.42 24.39 -16.25
CA ARG A 19 18.27 24.75 -15.38
C ARG A 19 18.50 26.13 -14.70
N ILE A 20 19.70 26.43 -14.21
CA ILE A 20 20.03 27.70 -13.59
C ILE A 20 19.98 28.86 -14.63
N LEU A 21 20.39 28.62 -15.89
CA LEU A 21 20.28 29.64 -16.94
C LEU A 21 18.82 29.88 -17.39
N LEU A 22 17.96 28.88 -17.36
CA LEU A 22 16.53 29.06 -17.65
C LEU A 22 15.81 29.85 -16.54
N LEU A 23 16.10 29.58 -15.27
CA LEU A 23 15.54 30.35 -14.15
C LEU A 23 15.99 31.79 -14.14
N SER A 24 17.25 32.09 -14.49
CA SER A 24 17.75 33.46 -14.61
C SER A 24 17.14 34.25 -15.78
N GLY A 25 16.74 33.55 -16.86
CA GLY A 25 16.06 34.17 -18.01
C GLY A 25 14.60 34.56 -17.72
N ILE A 26 13.90 33.79 -16.90
CA ILE A 26 12.50 34.06 -16.51
C ILE A 26 12.44 35.22 -15.49
N LEU A 27 13.42 35.36 -14.61
CA LEU A 27 13.44 36.43 -13.61
C LEU A 27 13.74 37.82 -14.22
N MET A 28 14.36 37.91 -15.39
CA MET A 28 14.59 39.21 -16.09
C MET A 28 13.40 39.70 -16.95
N LEU A 29 12.41 38.85 -17.22
CA LEU A 29 11.23 39.25 -18.02
C LEU A 29 10.05 39.79 -17.18
N VAL A 30 10.12 39.72 -15.85
CA VAL A 30 9.04 40.19 -14.95
C VAL A 30 9.26 41.61 -14.45
N PHE A 31 10.46 42.21 -14.65
CA PHE A 31 10.78 43.57 -14.15
C PHE A 31 10.63 44.74 -15.16
N THR A 32 10.05 44.51 -16.34
CA THR A 32 9.91 45.55 -17.37
C THR A 32 8.47 46.04 -17.61
N ALA A 33 7.55 45.81 -16.71
CA ALA A 33 6.16 46.26 -16.84
C ALA A 33 5.63 46.86 -15.53
N CYS A 34 6.25 47.99 -15.09
CA CYS A 34 5.62 48.94 -14.17
C CYS A 34 6.10 50.31 -14.49
N GLY A 35 5.28 51.06 -15.18
CA GLY A 35 5.48 52.48 -15.49
C GLY A 35 5.28 53.37 -14.26
N GLN A 36 5.90 54.53 -14.34
CA GLN A 36 6.07 55.54 -13.30
C GLN A 36 4.77 56.17 -12.78
N PRO A 37 4.79 56.81 -11.58
CA PRO A 37 3.66 57.48 -10.98
C PRO A 37 3.53 58.95 -11.43
N GLU A 38 2.30 59.39 -11.67
CA GLU A 38 1.97 60.83 -11.73
C GLU A 38 1.50 61.31 -10.36
N GLU A 39 2.13 62.41 -9.92
CA GLU A 39 1.67 63.28 -8.83
C GLU A 39 0.50 64.15 -9.32
N LEU A 40 -0.52 64.39 -8.50
CA LEU A 40 -0.99 65.74 -8.11
C LEU A 40 -2.37 65.69 -7.38
N GLY A 41 -2.45 66.47 -6.33
CA GLY A 41 -3.69 67.15 -6.00
C GLY A 41 -4.24 67.00 -4.59
N THR A 42 -3.90 67.94 -3.77
CA THR A 42 -4.37 68.27 -2.42
C THR A 42 -5.89 68.54 -2.34
N ASP A 43 -6.41 68.33 -1.13
CA ASP A 43 -7.52 68.97 -0.43
C ASP A 43 -8.84 68.20 -0.27
N GLY A 44 -9.29 68.18 1.01
CA GLY A 44 -10.66 67.95 1.35
C GLY A 44 -10.88 67.16 2.64
N THR A 45 -10.73 67.84 3.78
CA THR A 45 -11.25 67.43 5.10
C THR A 45 -12.75 67.17 5.11
N ALA A 46 -13.16 66.06 5.67
CA ALA A 46 -14.46 65.97 6.35
C ALA A 46 -14.47 64.78 7.36
N SER A 47 -14.46 65.15 8.61
CA SER A 47 -14.85 64.33 9.75
C SER A 47 -16.31 63.92 9.66
N ILE A 48 -16.65 62.65 9.82
CA ILE A 48 -17.98 62.30 10.36
C ILE A 48 -17.83 61.05 11.27
N THR A 49 -18.24 61.28 12.48
CA THR A 49 -18.46 60.54 13.70
C THR A 49 -19.13 59.19 13.56
N THR A 50 -18.66 58.26 14.40
CA THR A 50 -19.35 57.03 14.85
C THR A 50 -20.69 57.36 15.56
N PRO A 51 -21.69 56.49 15.54
CA PRO A 51 -22.31 56.09 16.79
C PRO A 51 -22.45 54.57 16.94
N ALA A 52 -22.21 54.13 18.16
CA ALA A 52 -22.64 52.79 18.67
C ALA A 52 -24.16 52.81 18.96
N PRO A 53 -24.84 51.72 18.89
CA PRO A 53 -26.07 51.50 19.62
C PRO A 53 -25.94 50.44 20.69
N THR A 54 -26.19 50.85 21.89
CA THR A 54 -26.72 50.07 23.02
C THR A 54 -28.17 49.68 22.74
N ALA A 55 -28.53 48.42 23.01
CA ALA A 55 -29.85 48.11 23.63
C ALA A 55 -29.91 46.65 24.09
N ASN A 56 -30.14 46.48 25.36
CA ASN A 56 -30.64 45.32 26.09
C ASN A 56 -31.89 44.74 25.47
N VAL A 57 -31.99 43.41 25.34
CA VAL A 57 -33.29 42.71 25.37
C VAL A 57 -33.19 41.47 26.25
N ALA A 58 -34.23 41.32 27.06
CA ALA A 58 -34.46 40.46 28.17
C ALA A 58 -34.23 38.95 27.97
N VAL A 59 -33.71 38.34 29.03
CA VAL A 59 -33.71 36.90 29.30
C VAL A 59 -35.12 36.42 29.54
N THR A 60 -35.64 35.52 28.72
CA THR A 60 -36.79 34.68 29.01
C THR A 60 -36.33 33.30 29.39
N ALA A 61 -36.70 32.84 30.56
CA ALA A 61 -36.41 31.57 31.15
C ALA A 61 -37.00 30.41 30.34
N ALA A 62 -36.18 29.35 30.14
CA ALA A 62 -36.62 28.06 29.62
C ALA A 62 -37.34 27.23 30.73
N PRO A 63 -38.35 26.43 30.39
CA PRO A 63 -39.04 25.60 31.36
C PRO A 63 -38.25 24.35 31.75
N ASP A 64 -38.43 23.92 32.98
CA ASP A 64 -37.90 22.76 33.66
C ASP A 64 -37.96 21.48 32.83
N ALA A 65 -36.80 20.79 32.76
CA ALA A 65 -36.69 19.45 32.25
C ALA A 65 -37.15 18.44 33.33
N THR A 66 -38.23 17.76 33.05
CA THR A 66 -38.79 16.67 33.85
C THR A 66 -37.81 15.50 33.92
N ALA A 67 -37.43 15.10 35.12
CA ALA A 67 -36.54 13.97 35.40
C ALA A 67 -37.17 12.63 34.96
N THR A 68 -36.46 11.87 34.13
CA THR A 68 -36.77 10.48 33.80
C THR A 68 -36.28 9.57 34.95
N PRO A 69 -37.11 8.64 35.47
CA PRO A 69 -36.68 7.75 36.53
C PRO A 69 -35.71 6.68 36.05
N ALA A 70 -34.72 6.37 36.89
CA ALA A 70 -33.74 5.32 36.70
C ALA A 70 -34.38 3.92 36.63
N PRO A 71 -33.80 2.97 35.86
CA PRO A 71 -34.29 1.60 35.82
C PRO A 71 -33.98 0.85 37.10
N THR A 72 -35.03 0.25 37.67
CA THR A 72 -35.00 -0.62 38.85
C THR A 72 -34.27 -1.94 38.56
N GLN A 73 -33.35 -2.27 39.46
CA GLN A 73 -32.62 -3.51 39.51
C GLN A 73 -33.54 -4.70 39.83
N PRO A 74 -33.46 -5.86 39.15
CA PRO A 74 -34.26 -7.01 39.53
C PRO A 74 -33.78 -7.67 40.83
N SER A 75 -34.74 -8.01 41.64
CA SER A 75 -34.62 -8.68 42.94
C SER A 75 -34.04 -10.10 42.79
N ALA A 76 -33.21 -10.48 43.76
CA ALA A 76 -32.57 -11.78 43.87
C ALA A 76 -33.59 -12.94 43.92
N ALA A 77 -33.40 -13.94 43.06
CA ALA A 77 -34.16 -15.17 43.10
C ALA A 77 -33.55 -16.15 44.13
N THR A 78 -34.43 -16.71 44.93
CA THR A 78 -34.20 -17.67 46.00
C THR A 78 -33.60 -18.97 45.45
N ALA A 79 -32.51 -19.45 46.04
CA ALA A 79 -31.83 -20.69 45.70
C ALA A 79 -32.68 -21.92 46.11
N VAL A 80 -32.90 -22.84 45.16
CA VAL A 80 -33.41 -24.19 45.38
C VAL A 80 -32.23 -25.14 45.48
N PRO A 81 -32.18 -26.11 46.41
CA PRO A 81 -31.03 -27.01 46.53
C PRO A 81 -31.05 -28.07 45.43
N THR A 82 -29.95 -28.09 44.65
CA THR A 82 -29.75 -29.10 43.59
C THR A 82 -28.98 -30.28 44.16
N THR A 83 -29.55 -31.46 43.94
CA THR A 83 -28.97 -32.77 44.20
C THR A 83 -27.68 -33.01 43.41
N ALA A 84 -26.72 -33.71 44.02
CA ALA A 84 -25.41 -34.03 43.48
C ALA A 84 -25.50 -34.77 42.11
N PRO A 85 -24.62 -34.47 41.14
CA PRO A 85 -24.58 -35.23 39.90
C PRO A 85 -23.82 -36.52 40.05
N THR A 86 -24.42 -37.56 39.50
CA THR A 86 -23.89 -38.93 39.35
C THR A 86 -22.68 -38.91 38.39
N GLN A 87 -21.66 -39.66 38.75
CA GLN A 87 -20.40 -39.82 38.02
C GLN A 87 -20.64 -40.33 36.58
N PRO A 88 -19.97 -39.74 35.55
CA PRO A 88 -20.05 -40.24 34.18
C PRO A 88 -19.29 -41.56 34.02
N PRO A 89 -19.70 -42.45 33.09
CA PRO A 89 -18.99 -43.68 32.82
C PRO A 89 -17.62 -43.43 32.18
N ALA A 90 -16.67 -44.30 32.47
CA ALA A 90 -15.30 -44.30 32.00
C ALA A 90 -15.21 -44.21 30.46
N ALA A 91 -14.42 -43.26 29.97
CA ALA A 91 -14.13 -43.15 28.55
C ALA A 91 -13.24 -44.30 28.09
N THR A 92 -13.72 -45.02 27.10
CA THR A 92 -12.96 -46.04 26.36
C THR A 92 -11.96 -45.32 25.45
N THR A 93 -10.70 -45.53 25.71
CA THR A 93 -9.60 -45.02 24.86
C THR A 93 -9.53 -45.81 23.58
N ALA A 94 -9.87 -45.19 22.45
CA ALA A 94 -9.41 -45.62 21.15
C ALA A 94 -8.24 -44.71 20.75
N PRO A 95 -7.10 -45.19 20.32
CA PRO A 95 -6.04 -44.36 19.81
C PRO A 95 -6.43 -43.87 18.42
N THR A 96 -6.81 -42.63 18.32
CA THR A 96 -6.90 -41.95 17.02
C THR A 96 -5.47 -41.67 16.55
N GLN A 97 -5.03 -42.49 15.60
CA GLN A 97 -3.80 -42.25 14.87
C GLN A 97 -3.93 -40.90 14.18
N ALA A 98 -3.02 -39.98 14.49
CA ALA A 98 -2.92 -38.72 13.79
C ALA A 98 -2.77 -38.97 12.29
N PRO A 99 -3.41 -38.17 11.42
CA PRO A 99 -3.17 -38.28 9.99
C PRO A 99 -1.66 -38.15 9.77
N ALA A 100 -1.08 -39.04 8.97
CA ALA A 100 0.30 -38.95 8.54
C ALA A 100 0.50 -37.58 7.92
N ALA A 101 1.52 -36.83 8.37
CA ALA A 101 1.92 -35.59 7.77
C ALA A 101 2.11 -35.87 6.28
N THR A 102 1.29 -35.25 5.45
CA THR A 102 1.46 -35.22 4.01
C THR A 102 2.83 -34.60 3.79
N ALA A 103 3.72 -35.34 3.12
CA ALA A 103 5.04 -34.84 2.77
C ALA A 103 4.86 -33.49 2.08
N VAL A 104 5.42 -32.44 2.67
CA VAL A 104 5.56 -31.15 2.02
C VAL A 104 6.28 -31.42 0.71
N PRO A 105 5.77 -30.99 -0.45
CA PRO A 105 6.52 -31.13 -1.69
C PRO A 105 7.89 -30.52 -1.47
N THR A 106 8.93 -31.28 -1.78
CA THR A 106 10.33 -30.76 -1.75
C THR A 106 10.36 -29.64 -2.75
N GLN A 107 10.46 -28.41 -2.21
CA GLN A 107 10.53 -27.18 -2.97
C GLN A 107 11.70 -27.26 -3.94
N PRO A 108 11.53 -26.91 -5.22
CA PRO A 108 12.65 -26.71 -6.12
C PRO A 108 13.60 -25.67 -5.51
N PRO A 109 14.92 -25.81 -5.65
CA PRO A 109 15.84 -24.74 -5.27
C PRO A 109 15.41 -23.46 -6.00
N ALA A 110 15.46 -22.31 -5.29
CA ALA A 110 15.22 -21.02 -5.91
C ALA A 110 16.05 -20.93 -7.20
N PRO A 111 15.47 -20.49 -8.33
CA PRO A 111 16.24 -20.37 -9.55
C PRO A 111 17.41 -19.42 -9.29
N SER A 112 18.61 -19.84 -9.67
CA SER A 112 19.78 -18.97 -9.62
C SER A 112 19.53 -17.73 -10.48
N PRO A 113 19.92 -16.53 -10.04
CA PRO A 113 19.69 -15.26 -10.75
C PRO A 113 20.63 -15.09 -11.96
N THR A 114 20.66 -16.03 -12.90
CA THR A 114 21.74 -16.10 -13.88
C THR A 114 21.30 -15.93 -15.34
N GLU A 115 20.03 -15.77 -15.63
CA GLU A 115 19.61 -15.38 -16.97
C GLU A 115 19.07 -13.95 -16.95
N ALA A 116 19.75 -13.07 -17.71
CA ALA A 116 19.19 -11.74 -17.98
C ALA A 116 17.81 -11.91 -18.65
N PRO A 117 16.85 -10.97 -18.42
CA PRO A 117 15.56 -11.00 -19.10
C PRO A 117 15.73 -11.17 -20.60
N ALA A 118 14.86 -11.95 -21.25
CA ALA A 118 14.93 -12.19 -22.69
C ALA A 118 14.87 -10.85 -23.44
N GLU A 119 15.69 -10.71 -24.50
CA GLU A 119 15.70 -9.46 -25.29
C GLU A 119 14.30 -9.18 -25.84
N GLY A 120 13.78 -7.98 -25.60
CA GLY A 120 12.43 -7.55 -26.00
C GLY A 120 11.31 -7.97 -25.03
N SER A 121 11.64 -8.63 -23.92
CA SER A 121 10.67 -8.89 -22.85
C SER A 121 10.31 -7.61 -22.07
N PHE A 122 9.21 -7.61 -21.31
CA PHE A 122 8.76 -6.47 -20.54
C PHE A 122 9.86 -5.98 -19.56
N LEU A 123 10.46 -6.89 -18.80
CA LEU A 123 11.55 -6.54 -17.89
C LEU A 123 12.82 -6.06 -18.61
N SER A 124 13.14 -6.59 -19.79
CA SER A 124 14.32 -6.13 -20.55
C SER A 124 14.10 -4.74 -21.15
N LEU A 125 12.88 -4.39 -21.52
CA LEU A 125 12.50 -3.09 -22.06
C LEU A 125 12.47 -2.01 -21.00
N HIS A 126 11.88 -2.32 -19.84
CA HIS A 126 11.67 -1.35 -18.76
C HIS A 126 12.77 -1.32 -17.70
N GLY A 127 13.41 -2.46 -17.38
CA GLY A 127 14.58 -2.56 -16.50
C GLY A 127 14.38 -1.98 -15.11
N ALA A 128 15.39 -1.30 -14.57
CA ALA A 128 15.32 -0.67 -13.26
C ALA A 128 14.37 0.52 -13.25
N LEU A 129 13.55 0.59 -12.22
CA LEU A 129 12.58 1.67 -12.03
C LEU A 129 13.18 2.82 -11.22
N SER A 130 12.59 4.00 -11.38
CA SER A 130 12.93 5.18 -10.56
C SER A 130 11.72 6.12 -10.45
N VAL A 131 11.82 7.12 -9.57
CA VAL A 131 10.78 8.14 -9.38
C VAL A 131 11.27 9.46 -9.98
N ASP A 132 10.52 10.02 -10.94
CA ASP A 132 10.77 11.38 -11.49
C ASP A 132 9.54 12.27 -11.24
N GLY A 133 9.68 13.19 -10.30
CA GLY A 133 8.56 14.00 -9.81
C GLY A 133 7.52 13.14 -9.08
N THR A 134 6.33 13.01 -9.65
CA THR A 134 5.24 12.18 -9.11
C THR A 134 5.11 10.84 -9.83
N ASP A 135 5.90 10.61 -10.88
CA ASP A 135 5.76 9.48 -11.78
C ASP A 135 6.74 8.35 -11.43
N LEU A 136 6.26 7.11 -11.55
CA LEU A 136 7.12 5.94 -11.68
C LEU A 136 7.60 5.88 -13.13
N VAL A 137 8.93 5.77 -13.31
CA VAL A 137 9.54 5.73 -14.65
C VAL A 137 10.50 4.56 -14.77
N ASP A 138 10.64 4.06 -15.99
CA ASP A 138 11.53 2.96 -16.34
C ASP A 138 13.00 3.41 -16.56
N GLN A 139 13.87 2.47 -16.90
CA GLN A 139 15.29 2.72 -17.17
C GLN A 139 15.53 3.76 -18.30
N ASN A 140 14.56 4.01 -19.15
CA ASN A 140 14.61 4.98 -20.25
C ASN A 140 14.09 6.36 -19.85
N GLY A 141 13.49 6.48 -18.66
CA GLY A 141 12.80 7.68 -18.16
C GLY A 141 11.38 7.83 -18.71
N GLU A 142 10.82 6.76 -19.28
CA GLU A 142 9.43 6.72 -19.75
C GLU A 142 8.51 6.30 -18.60
N LYS A 143 7.33 6.90 -18.54
CA LYS A 143 6.33 6.57 -17.51
C LYS A 143 5.89 5.12 -17.66
N ILE A 144 5.84 4.42 -16.54
CA ILE A 144 5.34 3.05 -16.46
C ILE A 144 4.23 2.96 -15.42
N GLN A 145 3.22 2.13 -15.68
CA GLN A 145 2.19 1.80 -14.73
C GLN A 145 2.26 0.31 -14.39
N LEU A 146 2.45 -0.01 -13.12
CA LEU A 146 2.38 -1.38 -12.62
C LEU A 146 0.99 -1.66 -12.07
N TYR A 147 0.44 -2.81 -12.43
CA TYR A 147 -0.89 -3.21 -11.97
C TYR A 147 -0.99 -4.72 -11.78
N GLY A 148 -1.77 -5.09 -10.78
CA GLY A 148 -1.89 -6.50 -10.45
C GLY A 148 -2.72 -6.81 -9.23
N VAL A 149 -2.40 -7.94 -8.63
CA VAL A 149 -3.03 -8.44 -7.41
C VAL A 149 -2.00 -8.63 -6.31
N SER A 150 -2.41 -8.36 -5.06
CA SER A 150 -1.69 -8.78 -3.87
C SER A 150 -2.01 -10.23 -3.56
N THR A 151 -1.04 -11.03 -3.13
CA THR A 151 -1.35 -12.25 -2.38
C THR A 151 -2.12 -11.88 -1.11
N HIS A 152 -2.90 -12.79 -0.56
CA HIS A 152 -3.25 -12.74 0.86
C HIS A 152 -2.02 -13.15 1.68
N GLY A 153 -2.10 -13.07 3.01
CA GLY A 153 -0.98 -13.41 3.88
C GLY A 153 -0.35 -14.77 3.55
N LEU A 154 0.95 -14.75 3.33
CA LEU A 154 1.74 -15.91 2.88
C LEU A 154 1.71 -17.09 3.87
N ALA A 155 1.46 -16.81 5.15
CA ALA A 155 1.32 -17.85 6.18
C ALA A 155 0.05 -18.71 6.01
N TRP A 156 -1.01 -18.16 5.39
CA TRP A 156 -2.33 -18.81 5.34
C TRP A 156 -2.73 -19.27 3.94
N PHE A 157 -2.22 -18.59 2.91
CA PHE A 157 -2.53 -18.88 1.51
C PHE A 157 -1.27 -19.07 0.65
N PRO A 158 -0.24 -19.82 1.15
CA PRO A 158 1.02 -20.01 0.42
C PRO A 158 0.84 -20.73 -0.91
N GLN A 159 -0.23 -21.52 -1.06
CA GLN A 159 -0.52 -22.30 -2.27
C GLN A 159 -0.73 -21.46 -3.52
N TYR A 160 -1.01 -20.16 -3.38
CA TYR A 160 -1.16 -19.26 -4.52
C TYR A 160 0.16 -18.63 -4.98
N VAL A 161 1.24 -18.81 -4.22
CA VAL A 161 2.60 -18.46 -4.66
C VAL A 161 3.18 -19.68 -5.37
N ASN A 162 2.82 -19.85 -6.64
CA ASN A 162 3.31 -20.92 -7.50
C ASN A 162 3.42 -20.41 -8.94
N GLU A 163 4.28 -21.07 -9.74
CA GLU A 163 4.61 -20.64 -11.10
C GLU A 163 3.39 -20.61 -12.02
N ASP A 164 2.51 -21.62 -11.94
CA ASP A 164 1.31 -21.70 -12.77
C ASP A 164 0.29 -20.59 -12.43
N ALA A 165 0.19 -20.18 -11.15
CA ALA A 165 -0.63 -19.05 -10.75
C ALA A 165 -0.09 -17.75 -11.37
N PHE A 166 1.22 -17.51 -11.30
CA PHE A 166 1.83 -16.28 -11.82
C PHE A 166 1.75 -16.24 -13.35
N ARG A 167 1.98 -17.37 -14.02
CA ARG A 167 1.73 -17.49 -15.46
C ARG A 167 0.26 -17.18 -15.80
N THR A 168 -0.71 -17.69 -15.03
CA THR A 168 -2.13 -17.39 -15.25
C THR A 168 -2.44 -15.91 -15.08
N LEU A 169 -1.85 -15.25 -14.07
CA LEU A 169 -2.00 -13.82 -13.85
C LEU A 169 -1.41 -13.00 -15.00
N HIS A 170 -0.22 -13.39 -15.49
CA HIS A 170 0.43 -12.74 -16.61
C HIS A 170 -0.34 -13.00 -17.93
N ASP A 171 -0.46 -14.26 -18.34
CA ASP A 171 -0.94 -14.61 -19.70
C ASP A 171 -2.43 -14.41 -19.88
N ASP A 172 -3.23 -14.65 -18.81
CA ASP A 172 -4.69 -14.63 -18.88
C ASP A 172 -5.29 -13.33 -18.31
N TRP A 173 -4.70 -12.77 -17.25
CA TRP A 173 -5.21 -11.53 -16.66
C TRP A 173 -4.51 -10.27 -17.16
N ASN A 174 -3.42 -10.39 -17.92
CA ASN A 174 -2.60 -9.28 -18.40
C ASN A 174 -1.97 -8.45 -17.26
N ILE A 175 -1.57 -9.11 -16.16
CA ILE A 175 -0.95 -8.48 -15.00
C ILE A 175 0.56 -8.38 -15.22
N ASN A 176 1.17 -7.25 -14.87
CA ASN A 176 2.60 -7.00 -15.03
C ASN A 176 3.39 -6.92 -13.73
N CYS A 177 2.72 -7.06 -12.58
CA CYS A 177 3.36 -7.07 -11.27
C CYS A 177 2.51 -7.81 -10.23
N VAL A 178 3.14 -8.48 -9.27
CA VAL A 178 2.48 -9.17 -8.13
C VAL A 178 3.02 -8.60 -6.83
N ARG A 179 2.15 -8.42 -5.83
CA ARG A 179 2.53 -8.00 -4.47
C ARG A 179 2.50 -9.19 -3.51
N LEU A 180 3.57 -9.41 -2.74
CA LEU A 180 3.76 -10.51 -1.79
C LEU A 180 3.56 -10.00 -0.35
N ALA A 181 2.41 -10.27 0.24
CA ALA A 181 2.02 -9.76 1.57
C ALA A 181 2.59 -10.61 2.70
N LEU A 182 3.74 -10.23 3.26
CA LEU A 182 4.39 -10.87 4.40
C LEU A 182 3.88 -10.28 5.72
N TYR A 183 2.79 -10.81 6.24
CA TYR A 183 2.23 -10.40 7.53
C TYR A 183 3.22 -10.58 8.68
N THR A 184 3.21 -9.64 9.61
CA THR A 184 4.18 -9.53 10.72
C THR A 184 3.61 -10.02 12.05
N ASP A 185 2.67 -9.29 12.66
CA ASP A 185 2.20 -9.52 14.04
C ASP A 185 0.93 -10.40 14.14
N GLU A 186 0.30 -10.75 13.04
CA GLU A 186 -0.83 -11.68 13.05
C GLU A 186 -0.38 -13.10 13.41
N TYR A 187 -1.27 -13.86 14.06
CA TYR A 187 -0.96 -15.26 14.43
C TYR A 187 -0.50 -16.09 13.22
N GLY A 188 0.69 -16.64 13.30
CA GLY A 188 1.35 -17.33 12.20
C GLY A 188 2.14 -16.41 11.26
N GLY A 189 2.11 -15.08 11.48
CA GLY A 189 2.94 -14.11 10.78
C GLY A 189 4.42 -14.17 11.19
N TYR A 190 5.25 -13.43 10.50
CA TYR A 190 6.72 -13.49 10.60
C TYR A 190 7.25 -13.27 12.02
N ALA A 191 6.67 -12.34 12.76
CA ALA A 191 7.07 -12.00 14.12
C ALA A 191 6.22 -12.69 15.21
N ASN A 192 5.11 -13.37 14.83
CA ASN A 192 4.16 -13.95 15.77
C ASN A 192 3.87 -15.43 15.47
N GLY A 193 4.88 -16.27 15.70
CA GLY A 193 4.77 -17.73 15.64
C GLY A 193 4.86 -18.36 14.26
N GLY A 194 5.07 -17.57 13.21
CA GLY A 194 5.35 -18.08 11.86
C GLY A 194 6.75 -18.71 11.76
N ASP A 195 6.90 -19.66 10.86
CA ASP A 195 8.20 -20.19 10.45
C ASP A 195 8.88 -19.18 9.52
N LYS A 196 9.81 -18.39 10.07
CA LYS A 196 10.50 -17.31 9.35
C LYS A 196 11.22 -17.82 8.10
N GLU A 197 11.89 -18.98 8.17
CA GLU A 197 12.61 -19.53 7.03
C GLU A 197 11.66 -20.01 5.93
N ASN A 198 10.56 -20.64 6.30
CA ASN A 198 9.52 -21.00 5.33
C ASN A 198 8.88 -19.77 4.69
N LEU A 199 8.57 -18.72 5.46
CA LEU A 199 8.00 -17.48 4.92
C LEU A 199 8.97 -16.77 3.97
N LYS A 200 10.27 -16.71 4.30
CA LYS A 200 11.31 -16.20 3.40
C LYS A 200 11.45 -17.06 2.15
N SER A 201 11.32 -18.37 2.28
CA SER A 201 11.30 -19.28 1.12
C SER A 201 10.14 -18.99 0.17
N ILE A 202 8.94 -18.67 0.70
CA ILE A 202 7.78 -18.29 -0.12
C ILE A 202 8.03 -16.96 -0.83
N ILE A 203 8.64 -15.98 -0.16
CA ILE A 203 9.08 -14.70 -0.79
C ILE A 203 10.06 -14.99 -1.94
N ARG A 204 11.10 -15.79 -1.70
CA ARG A 204 12.08 -16.15 -2.75
C ARG A 204 11.43 -16.79 -3.96
N ASN A 205 10.49 -17.71 -3.72
CA ASN A 205 9.72 -18.33 -4.78
C ASN A 205 8.87 -17.32 -5.54
N GLY A 206 8.19 -16.42 -4.83
CA GLY A 206 7.39 -15.37 -5.44
C GLY A 206 8.21 -14.46 -6.34
N ILE A 207 9.41 -14.05 -5.89
CA ILE A 207 10.36 -13.27 -6.71
C ILE A 207 10.77 -14.07 -7.96
N ALA A 208 11.15 -15.33 -7.77
CA ALA A 208 11.58 -16.19 -8.86
C ALA A 208 10.48 -16.41 -9.91
N TYR A 209 9.24 -16.68 -9.46
CA TYR A 209 8.10 -16.89 -10.37
C TYR A 209 7.69 -15.60 -11.08
N ALA A 210 7.68 -14.45 -10.41
CA ALA A 210 7.42 -13.17 -11.06
C ALA A 210 8.47 -12.88 -12.15
N THR A 211 9.74 -13.02 -11.81
CA THR A 211 10.85 -12.82 -12.76
C THR A 211 10.78 -13.77 -13.95
N SER A 212 10.46 -15.05 -13.74
CA SER A 212 10.33 -16.04 -14.82
C SER A 212 9.12 -15.77 -15.73
N GLN A 213 8.10 -15.10 -15.23
CA GLN A 213 6.93 -14.68 -15.99
C GLN A 213 7.03 -13.21 -16.48
N ASP A 214 8.23 -12.64 -16.53
CA ASP A 214 8.48 -11.29 -17.05
C ASP A 214 7.71 -10.17 -16.32
N MET A 215 7.54 -10.32 -14.99
CA MET A 215 6.80 -9.40 -14.14
C MET A 215 7.71 -8.74 -13.09
N TYR A 216 7.32 -7.53 -12.68
CA TYR A 216 7.81 -6.92 -11.44
C TYR A 216 7.19 -7.61 -10.22
N VAL A 217 7.80 -7.41 -9.05
CA VAL A 217 7.31 -7.96 -7.79
C VAL A 217 7.49 -6.94 -6.65
N ILE A 218 6.46 -6.78 -5.82
CA ILE A 218 6.53 -6.00 -4.59
C ILE A 218 6.72 -6.97 -3.42
N VAL A 219 7.78 -6.77 -2.64
CA VAL A 219 8.02 -7.47 -1.37
C VAL A 219 7.51 -6.57 -0.24
N ASP A 220 6.40 -6.95 0.35
CA ASP A 220 5.68 -6.15 1.32
C ASP A 220 5.85 -6.68 2.75
N TRP A 221 6.48 -5.87 3.60
CA TRP A 221 6.49 -6.04 5.05
C TRP A 221 5.14 -5.56 5.60
N HIS A 222 4.20 -6.52 5.73
CA HIS A 222 2.78 -6.27 5.90
C HIS A 222 2.41 -5.94 7.37
N VAL A 223 2.76 -4.74 7.80
CA VAL A 223 2.38 -4.17 9.09
C VAL A 223 0.87 -3.96 9.16
N LEU A 224 0.19 -4.51 10.17
CA LEU A 224 -1.24 -4.32 10.39
C LEU A 224 -1.58 -4.35 11.89
N ASN A 225 -1.50 -5.52 12.57
CA ASN A 225 -1.75 -5.63 14.02
C ASN A 225 -0.63 -5.03 14.87
N ASP A 226 0.58 -4.95 14.37
CA ASP A 226 1.69 -4.18 14.97
C ASP A 226 1.29 -2.71 15.17
N ARG A 227 0.45 -2.17 14.31
CA ARG A 227 0.01 -0.77 14.25
C ARG A 227 1.15 0.20 13.93
N ASP A 228 2.15 0.26 14.80
CA ASP A 228 3.36 1.06 14.61
C ASP A 228 4.49 0.16 14.06
N PRO A 229 5.08 0.47 12.89
CA PRO A 229 6.11 -0.36 12.27
C PRO A 229 7.36 -0.53 13.14
N ASN A 230 7.57 0.33 14.14
CA ASN A 230 8.68 0.20 15.10
C ASN A 230 8.56 -1.01 16.02
N VAL A 231 7.38 -1.63 16.17
CA VAL A 231 7.15 -2.78 17.06
C VAL A 231 8.05 -3.96 16.67
N HIS A 232 8.14 -4.28 15.39
CA HIS A 232 8.97 -5.37 14.87
C HIS A 232 10.12 -4.87 13.98
N LYS A 233 10.61 -3.63 14.24
CA LYS A 233 11.67 -3.01 13.44
C LYS A 233 12.95 -3.85 13.36
N ALA A 234 13.36 -4.50 14.46
CA ALA A 234 14.55 -5.35 14.44
C ALA A 234 14.42 -6.55 13.48
N ASP A 235 13.24 -7.14 13.40
CA ASP A 235 12.94 -8.20 12.42
C ASP A 235 12.91 -7.64 11.00
N ALA A 236 12.34 -6.46 10.79
CA ALA A 236 12.33 -5.79 9.49
C ALA A 236 13.74 -5.48 8.99
N LEU A 237 14.62 -4.93 9.83
CA LEU A 237 16.01 -4.66 9.49
C LEU A 237 16.73 -5.94 9.05
N ALA A 238 16.58 -7.03 9.82
CA ALA A 238 17.22 -8.31 9.49
C ALA A 238 16.65 -8.93 8.22
N PHE A 239 15.34 -8.81 7.99
CA PHE A 239 14.68 -9.31 6.79
C PHE A 239 15.15 -8.57 5.54
N PHE A 240 15.12 -7.24 5.55
CA PHE A 240 15.54 -6.44 4.39
C PHE A 240 17.03 -6.55 4.12
N GLU A 241 17.89 -6.61 5.15
CA GLU A 241 19.33 -6.89 4.97
C GLU A 241 19.55 -8.20 4.21
N GLU A 242 18.85 -9.28 4.59
CA GLU A 242 18.99 -10.59 3.95
C GLU A 242 18.47 -10.57 2.52
N ILE A 243 17.23 -10.10 2.29
CA ILE A 243 16.60 -10.12 0.97
C ILE A 243 17.33 -9.20 0.00
N THR A 244 17.68 -7.97 0.40
CA THR A 244 18.37 -7.06 -0.52
C THR A 244 19.80 -7.47 -0.82
N THR A 245 20.49 -8.16 0.11
CA THR A 245 21.78 -8.77 -0.17
C THR A 245 21.67 -9.87 -1.23
N GLU A 246 20.64 -10.72 -1.11
CA GLU A 246 20.42 -11.86 -2.01
C GLU A 246 20.01 -11.41 -3.41
N TYR A 247 19.26 -10.32 -3.53
CA TYR A 247 18.67 -9.84 -4.79
C TYR A 247 19.26 -8.51 -5.29
N ALA A 248 20.47 -8.15 -4.86
CA ALA A 248 21.12 -6.87 -5.20
C ALA A 248 21.26 -6.57 -6.71
N ASP A 249 21.31 -7.61 -7.53
CA ASP A 249 21.44 -7.49 -8.99
C ASP A 249 20.10 -7.51 -9.74
N TYR A 250 18.97 -7.65 -9.01
CA TYR A 250 17.62 -7.67 -9.61
C TYR A 250 17.10 -6.26 -9.82
N THR A 251 16.45 -6.02 -10.97
CA THR A 251 15.89 -4.71 -11.33
C THR A 251 14.39 -4.68 -11.29
N ASN A 252 13.74 -5.79 -10.97
CA ASN A 252 12.28 -5.95 -10.98
C ASN A 252 11.65 -6.08 -9.59
N ILE A 253 12.38 -5.73 -8.53
CA ILE A 253 11.88 -5.80 -7.15
C ILE A 253 11.61 -4.39 -6.63
N ILE A 254 10.47 -4.22 -5.99
CA ILE A 254 10.06 -3.03 -5.24
C ILE A 254 9.89 -3.45 -3.79
N TYR A 255 10.36 -2.64 -2.85
CA TYR A 255 10.25 -2.93 -1.43
C TYR A 255 9.20 -2.05 -0.76
N GLU A 256 8.15 -2.65 -0.21
CA GLU A 256 7.17 -1.94 0.62
C GLU A 256 7.51 -2.19 2.09
N ILE A 257 7.98 -1.14 2.78
CA ILE A 257 8.58 -1.31 4.12
C ILE A 257 7.57 -1.28 5.25
N CYS A 258 6.34 -0.83 5.03
CA CYS A 258 5.24 -0.93 5.99
C CYS A 258 3.91 -0.74 5.28
N ASN A 259 3.05 -1.78 5.31
CA ASN A 259 1.75 -1.82 4.64
C ASN A 259 0.78 -0.75 5.19
N GLU A 260 0.31 -0.91 6.43
CA GLU A 260 -0.79 -0.11 7.01
C GLU A 260 -0.51 0.32 8.45
N PRO A 261 0.38 1.29 8.70
CA PRO A 261 0.50 1.90 10.01
C PRO A 261 -0.85 2.45 10.48
N ASN A 262 -1.25 2.13 11.73
CA ASN A 262 -2.59 2.45 12.20
C ASN A 262 -2.66 2.69 13.71
N GLY A 263 -3.88 2.88 14.25
CA GLY A 263 -4.11 3.05 15.69
C GLY A 263 -3.47 4.32 16.24
N HIS A 264 -2.35 4.21 16.91
CA HIS A 264 -1.62 5.33 17.49
C HIS A 264 -0.31 5.65 16.75
N ALA A 265 -0.04 4.97 15.64
CA ALA A 265 1.08 5.31 14.79
C ALA A 265 0.93 6.75 14.27
N THR A 266 2.02 7.50 14.30
CA THR A 266 2.09 8.86 13.77
C THR A 266 3.03 8.90 12.57
N TRP A 267 2.95 9.95 11.77
CA TRP A 267 3.88 10.10 10.66
C TRP A 267 5.34 10.17 11.13
N GLU A 268 5.59 10.81 12.28
CA GLU A 268 6.91 10.87 12.91
C GLU A 268 7.42 9.49 13.31
N SER A 269 6.54 8.58 13.81
CA SER A 269 6.94 7.21 14.12
C SER A 269 7.26 6.41 12.86
N VAL A 270 6.48 6.58 11.79
CA VAL A 270 6.77 5.97 10.48
C VAL A 270 8.07 6.50 9.90
N LYS A 271 8.31 7.82 9.94
CA LYS A 271 9.59 8.42 9.51
C LYS A 271 10.78 7.88 10.31
N SER A 272 10.63 7.73 11.63
CA SER A 272 11.67 7.16 12.47
C SER A 272 12.04 5.73 12.07
N TYR A 273 11.03 4.91 11.76
CA TYR A 273 11.21 3.57 11.23
C TYR A 273 11.87 3.58 9.83
N ALA A 274 11.34 4.36 8.92
CA ALA A 274 11.82 4.43 7.53
C ALA A 274 13.29 4.91 7.45
N ASN A 275 13.68 5.89 8.29
CA ASN A 275 15.04 6.39 8.36
C ASN A 275 16.07 5.34 8.81
N GLU A 276 15.65 4.25 9.44
CA GLU A 276 16.52 3.15 9.81
C GLU A 276 16.49 2.00 8.78
N VAL A 277 15.32 1.70 8.20
CA VAL A 277 15.16 0.59 7.24
C VAL A 277 15.66 0.95 5.85
N ILE A 278 15.35 2.15 5.34
CA ILE A 278 15.77 2.56 3.99
C ILE A 278 17.29 2.48 3.79
N PRO A 279 18.15 2.93 4.72
CA PRO A 279 19.61 2.79 4.57
C PRO A 279 20.07 1.34 4.47
N VAL A 280 19.38 0.38 5.12
CA VAL A 280 19.69 -1.05 5.02
C VAL A 280 19.45 -1.54 3.59
N ILE A 281 18.29 -1.21 3.02
CA ILE A 281 17.98 -1.56 1.62
C ILE A 281 18.99 -0.90 0.67
N ARG A 282 19.28 0.39 0.86
CA ARG A 282 20.20 1.18 0.02
C ARG A 282 21.65 0.70 0.07
N ALA A 283 22.05 -0.02 1.11
CA ALA A 283 23.38 -0.60 1.19
C ALA A 283 23.63 -1.66 0.12
N HIS A 284 22.58 -2.33 -0.34
CA HIS A 284 22.65 -3.43 -1.31
C HIS A 284 22.00 -3.08 -2.66
N ASP A 285 20.93 -2.27 -2.64
CA ASP A 285 20.19 -1.81 -3.81
C ASP A 285 20.07 -0.27 -3.75
N GLU A 286 21.07 0.40 -4.34
CA GLU A 286 21.23 1.87 -4.24
C GLU A 286 20.04 2.63 -4.85
N ASP A 287 19.44 2.08 -5.91
CA ASP A 287 18.44 2.75 -6.75
C ASP A 287 17.00 2.16 -6.56
N ALA A 288 16.79 1.16 -5.67
CA ALA A 288 15.48 0.52 -5.49
C ALA A 288 14.34 1.52 -5.27
N VAL A 289 13.18 1.28 -5.86
CA VAL A 289 11.97 1.98 -5.49
C VAL A 289 11.44 1.42 -4.16
N ILE A 290 11.21 2.30 -3.19
CA ILE A 290 10.72 1.93 -1.86
C ILE A 290 9.35 2.56 -1.64
N LEU A 291 8.37 1.75 -1.25
CA LEU A 291 7.03 2.16 -0.89
C LEU A 291 6.91 2.31 0.63
N VAL A 292 6.28 3.39 1.07
CA VAL A 292 6.14 3.71 2.49
C VAL A 292 4.69 4.01 2.83
N GLY A 293 4.10 3.19 3.70
CA GLY A 293 2.77 3.40 4.25
C GLY A 293 2.68 4.65 5.12
N SER A 294 1.50 5.18 5.26
CA SER A 294 1.20 6.32 6.12
C SER A 294 0.22 5.94 7.24
N PRO A 295 0.04 6.75 8.29
CA PRO A 295 -0.95 6.48 9.33
C PRO A 295 -2.37 6.31 8.79
N THR A 296 -3.27 5.81 9.64
CA THR A 296 -4.69 5.59 9.32
C THR A 296 -4.86 4.63 8.14
N TRP A 297 -4.20 3.45 8.22
CA TRP A 297 -4.24 2.41 7.18
C TRP A 297 -3.87 2.96 5.80
N SER A 298 -2.71 3.60 5.72
CA SER A 298 -2.17 4.20 4.49
C SER A 298 -3.12 5.19 3.79
N GLN A 299 -3.88 5.99 4.58
CA GLN A 299 -4.79 7.02 4.07
C GLN A 299 -4.29 8.45 4.33
N ASP A 300 -3.42 8.68 5.33
CA ASP A 300 -2.96 10.01 5.73
C ASP A 300 -1.74 10.49 4.92
N ILE A 301 -1.79 10.32 3.59
CA ILE A 301 -0.72 10.74 2.68
C ILE A 301 -0.47 12.26 2.70
N ASP A 302 -1.44 13.06 3.14
CA ASP A 302 -1.28 14.49 3.38
C ASP A 302 -0.23 14.80 4.46
N LYS A 303 -0.01 13.89 5.42
CA LYS A 303 1.06 14.02 6.42
C LYS A 303 2.43 13.82 5.78
N ALA A 304 2.54 12.83 4.90
CA ALA A 304 3.75 12.60 4.12
C ALA A 304 4.03 13.77 3.15
N ALA A 305 2.99 14.32 2.52
CA ALA A 305 3.11 15.48 1.63
C ALA A 305 3.59 16.74 2.37
N ALA A 306 3.19 16.91 3.64
CA ALA A 306 3.60 18.07 4.46
C ALA A 306 5.05 17.96 4.97
N ASP A 307 5.59 16.75 5.15
CA ASP A 307 6.92 16.49 5.68
C ASP A 307 7.48 15.17 5.10
N PRO A 308 7.87 15.13 3.81
CA PRO A 308 8.32 13.93 3.14
C PRO A 308 9.64 13.39 3.72
N LEU A 309 9.96 12.15 3.37
CA LEU A 309 11.26 11.54 3.64
C LEU A 309 12.34 12.17 2.74
N ASP A 310 13.56 12.31 3.28
CA ASP A 310 14.70 12.88 2.55
C ASP A 310 15.54 11.77 1.89
N PHE A 311 14.89 11.02 0.99
CA PHE A 311 15.51 9.97 0.19
C PHE A 311 14.98 10.02 -1.25
N ASP A 312 15.80 9.67 -2.22
CA ASP A 312 15.37 9.48 -3.61
C ASP A 312 14.63 8.16 -3.77
N ASN A 313 13.83 8.03 -4.84
CA ASN A 313 13.09 6.83 -5.21
C ASN A 313 12.14 6.30 -4.13
N ILE A 314 11.47 7.20 -3.43
CA ILE A 314 10.41 6.86 -2.47
C ILE A 314 9.05 7.18 -3.08
N MET A 315 8.09 6.28 -2.94
CA MET A 315 6.67 6.55 -3.19
C MET A 315 5.86 6.26 -1.92
N TYR A 316 4.78 7.01 -1.75
CA TYR A 316 3.91 6.90 -0.58
C TYR A 316 2.66 6.12 -0.93
N THR A 317 2.32 5.11 -0.10
CA THR A 317 1.17 4.28 -0.42
C THR A 317 -0.13 4.92 0.02
N LEU A 318 -1.15 4.82 -0.84
CA LEU A 318 -2.53 5.07 -0.47
C LEU A 318 -3.32 3.77 -0.63
N HIS A 319 -4.08 3.40 0.42
CA HIS A 319 -5.00 2.27 0.39
C HIS A 319 -6.45 2.74 0.41
N PHE A 320 -7.29 2.08 -0.37
CA PHE A 320 -8.73 2.35 -0.36
C PHE A 320 -9.57 1.10 -0.55
N TYR A 321 -10.77 1.11 0.02
CA TYR A 321 -11.82 0.15 -0.24
C TYR A 321 -13.04 0.92 -0.75
N ALA A 322 -13.44 0.64 -1.98
CA ALA A 322 -14.27 1.55 -2.77
C ALA A 322 -15.66 1.83 -2.17
N ASP A 323 -16.23 0.86 -1.43
CA ASP A 323 -17.53 1.10 -0.78
C ASP A 323 -17.44 2.00 0.46
N THR A 324 -16.27 2.04 1.12
CA THR A 324 -16.01 2.91 2.29
C THR A 324 -15.39 4.25 1.88
N HIS A 325 -14.32 4.21 1.08
CA HIS A 325 -13.48 5.35 0.74
C HIS A 325 -13.90 5.94 -0.60
N ARG A 326 -14.43 7.16 -0.56
CA ARG A 326 -15.07 7.79 -1.71
C ARG A 326 -14.43 9.14 -2.03
N GLU A 327 -15.25 10.13 -2.40
CA GLU A 327 -14.82 11.43 -2.89
C GLU A 327 -13.79 12.14 -2.00
N SER A 328 -13.97 12.13 -0.68
CA SER A 328 -13.05 12.85 0.22
C SER A 328 -11.63 12.31 0.17
N LEU A 329 -11.45 10.97 0.03
CA LEU A 329 -10.12 10.38 -0.08
C LEU A 329 -9.56 10.55 -1.50
N ARG A 330 -10.40 10.48 -2.56
CA ARG A 330 -9.98 10.83 -3.92
C ARG A 330 -9.46 12.27 -4.01
N SER A 331 -10.21 13.23 -3.46
CA SER A 331 -9.77 14.64 -3.45
C SER A 331 -8.50 14.87 -2.63
N ARG A 332 -8.27 14.09 -1.56
CA ARG A 332 -6.99 14.10 -0.84
C ARG A 332 -5.86 13.61 -1.74
N LEU A 333 -6.06 12.49 -2.43
CA LEU A 333 -5.09 11.94 -3.38
C LEU A 333 -4.71 12.97 -4.45
N GLU A 334 -5.70 13.54 -5.16
CA GLU A 334 -5.48 14.57 -6.17
C GLU A 334 -4.67 15.74 -5.60
N THR A 335 -5.08 16.25 -4.45
CA THR A 335 -4.37 17.38 -3.79
C THR A 335 -2.91 17.03 -3.47
N CYS A 336 -2.62 15.83 -3.00
CA CYS A 336 -1.26 15.41 -2.67
C CYS A 336 -0.39 15.27 -3.91
N ILE A 337 -0.92 14.67 -4.99
CA ILE A 337 -0.19 14.53 -6.27
C ILE A 337 0.05 15.90 -6.90
N ASP A 338 -0.94 16.76 -6.93
CA ASP A 338 -0.83 18.13 -7.48
C ASP A 338 0.21 18.98 -6.70
N ASN A 339 0.46 18.64 -5.44
CA ASN A 339 1.51 19.24 -4.61
C ASN A 339 2.86 18.51 -4.73
N GLY A 340 2.99 17.53 -5.62
CA GLY A 340 4.26 16.90 -5.96
C GLY A 340 4.58 15.62 -5.14
N LEU A 341 3.62 15.02 -4.45
CA LEU A 341 3.83 13.76 -3.75
C LEU A 341 3.74 12.58 -4.73
N PRO A 342 4.79 11.75 -4.88
CA PRO A 342 4.69 10.50 -5.64
C PRO A 342 3.87 9.47 -4.86
N VAL A 343 2.74 9.02 -5.42
CA VAL A 343 1.81 8.11 -4.76
C VAL A 343 1.70 6.79 -5.53
N PHE A 344 1.58 5.70 -4.78
CA PHE A 344 1.40 4.34 -5.27
C PHE A 344 0.20 3.70 -4.57
N ILE A 345 -0.69 3.04 -5.30
CA ILE A 345 -1.85 2.34 -4.73
C ILE A 345 -1.47 0.87 -4.54
N SER A 346 -0.73 0.56 -3.48
CA SER A 346 -0.25 -0.81 -3.26
C SER A 346 -1.34 -1.78 -2.79
N GLU A 347 -2.50 -1.25 -2.35
CA GLU A 347 -3.66 -2.06 -2.01
C GLU A 347 -4.97 -1.33 -2.27
N PHE A 348 -5.94 -2.01 -2.90
CA PHE A 348 -7.31 -1.55 -2.94
C PHE A 348 -8.31 -2.70 -2.92
N GLY A 349 -9.53 -2.43 -2.43
CA GLY A 349 -10.66 -3.35 -2.47
C GLY A 349 -11.87 -2.75 -3.20
N THR A 350 -12.67 -3.62 -3.83
CA THR A 350 -13.94 -3.26 -4.48
C THR A 350 -15.12 -3.17 -3.52
N CYS A 351 -14.95 -3.69 -2.30
CA CYS A 351 -15.93 -3.77 -1.21
C CYS A 351 -15.70 -2.70 -0.14
N ASP A 352 -16.26 -2.91 1.05
CA ASP A 352 -16.00 -2.05 2.21
C ASP A 352 -14.64 -2.36 2.89
N ALA A 353 -14.22 -1.48 3.81
CA ALA A 353 -12.91 -1.54 4.47
C ALA A 353 -12.71 -2.76 5.41
N SER A 354 -13.73 -3.59 5.61
CA SER A 354 -13.55 -4.87 6.31
C SER A 354 -12.99 -5.97 5.40
N GLY A 355 -12.84 -5.71 4.10
CA GLY A 355 -12.54 -6.72 3.08
C GLY A 355 -13.72 -7.60 2.72
N ASN A 356 -14.88 -7.34 3.31
CA ASN A 356 -16.11 -8.11 3.15
C ASN A 356 -17.27 -7.17 2.70
N GLY A 357 -18.52 -7.51 2.99
CA GLY A 357 -19.66 -6.71 2.55
C GLY A 357 -19.96 -6.89 1.06
N GLY A 358 -20.62 -5.89 0.43
CA GLY A 358 -20.94 -5.92 -0.99
C GLY A 358 -19.89 -5.20 -1.84
N ASN A 359 -19.74 -5.62 -3.09
CA ASN A 359 -18.94 -4.89 -4.07
C ASN A 359 -19.62 -3.58 -4.48
N ASN A 360 -18.83 -2.53 -4.66
CA ASN A 360 -19.28 -1.26 -5.21
C ASN A 360 -18.47 -0.91 -6.46
N PHE A 361 -18.81 -1.56 -7.57
CA PHE A 361 -18.08 -1.39 -8.83
C PHE A 361 -18.23 0.03 -9.42
N ASP A 362 -19.29 0.76 -9.11
CA ASP A 362 -19.44 2.16 -9.51
C ASP A 362 -18.41 3.07 -8.84
N GLN A 363 -18.16 2.87 -7.55
CA GLN A 363 -17.13 3.63 -6.84
C GLN A 363 -15.72 3.12 -7.21
N THR A 364 -15.55 1.83 -7.43
CA THR A 364 -14.28 1.27 -7.95
C THR A 364 -13.94 1.86 -9.30
N SER A 365 -14.89 1.96 -10.21
CA SER A 365 -14.67 2.57 -11.54
C SER A 365 -14.23 4.03 -11.44
N LYS A 366 -14.79 4.82 -10.51
CA LYS A 366 -14.36 6.21 -10.27
C LYS A 366 -12.94 6.30 -9.70
N TRP A 367 -12.53 5.34 -8.88
CA TRP A 367 -11.16 5.24 -8.40
C TRP A 367 -10.21 4.89 -9.54
N LEU A 368 -10.56 3.90 -10.35
CA LEU A 368 -9.71 3.48 -11.47
C LEU A 368 -9.61 4.56 -12.54
N GLU A 369 -10.68 5.32 -12.82
CA GLU A 369 -10.61 6.50 -13.70
C GLU A 369 -9.60 7.53 -13.19
N LEU A 370 -9.58 7.80 -11.88
CA LEU A 370 -8.60 8.70 -11.28
C LEU A 370 -7.18 8.14 -11.36
N ILE A 371 -7.00 6.86 -11.07
CA ILE A 371 -5.74 6.12 -11.16
C ILE A 371 -5.16 6.20 -12.58
N GLU A 372 -5.99 5.97 -13.60
CA GLU A 372 -5.57 6.07 -15.00
C GLU A 372 -5.21 7.51 -15.39
N ASN A 373 -5.97 8.50 -14.95
CA ASN A 373 -5.70 9.92 -15.25
C ASN A 373 -4.34 10.38 -14.74
N TYR A 374 -3.88 9.85 -13.60
CA TYR A 374 -2.58 10.16 -12.99
C TYR A 374 -1.51 9.10 -13.26
N ASN A 375 -1.79 8.07 -14.06
CA ASN A 375 -0.89 6.94 -14.34
C ASN A 375 -0.33 6.29 -13.07
N LEU A 376 -1.17 6.10 -12.04
CA LEU A 376 -0.74 5.50 -10.78
C LEU A 376 -0.70 3.98 -10.89
N SER A 377 0.31 3.37 -10.33
CA SER A 377 0.38 1.91 -10.15
C SER A 377 -0.60 1.46 -9.07
N PHE A 378 -1.24 0.26 -9.23
CA PHE A 378 -2.33 -0.17 -8.34
C PHE A 378 -2.47 -1.69 -8.23
N PHE A 379 -2.83 -2.18 -7.02
CA PHE A 379 -2.92 -3.61 -6.70
C PHE A 379 -4.19 -3.93 -5.94
N SER A 380 -4.96 -4.92 -6.45
CA SER A 380 -6.16 -5.35 -5.75
C SER A 380 -5.84 -6.33 -4.62
N TRP A 381 -6.52 -6.21 -3.52
CA TRP A 381 -6.61 -7.19 -2.45
C TRP A 381 -7.74 -8.18 -2.75
N SER A 382 -7.60 -9.56 -2.78
CA SER A 382 -6.35 -10.31 -2.74
C SER A 382 -6.49 -11.67 -3.44
N LEU A 383 -5.38 -12.26 -3.87
CA LEU A 383 -5.28 -13.58 -4.47
C LEU A 383 -5.42 -14.66 -3.39
N CYS A 384 -6.61 -15.10 -3.12
CA CYS A 384 -6.95 -16.19 -2.22
C CYS A 384 -8.39 -16.68 -2.49
N ASN A 385 -8.76 -17.80 -1.86
CA ASN A 385 -10.13 -18.33 -1.83
C ASN A 385 -10.79 -18.19 -0.45
N LYS A 386 -10.39 -17.22 0.34
CA LYS A 386 -11.01 -16.90 1.62
C LYS A 386 -12.48 -16.58 1.41
N ALA A 387 -13.34 -16.96 2.36
CA ALA A 387 -14.77 -16.65 2.30
C ALA A 387 -15.03 -15.18 2.66
N GLU A 388 -14.53 -14.26 1.82
CA GLU A 388 -14.73 -12.82 1.93
C GLU A 388 -14.86 -12.20 0.53
N THR A 389 -15.42 -11.01 0.45
CA THR A 389 -15.75 -10.34 -0.82
C THR A 389 -14.50 -9.94 -1.61
N SER A 390 -13.44 -9.51 -0.92
CA SER A 390 -12.19 -9.08 -1.56
C SER A 390 -11.39 -10.22 -2.20
N ALA A 391 -11.64 -11.49 -1.78
CA ALA A 391 -10.97 -12.64 -2.38
C ALA A 391 -11.33 -12.80 -3.87
N VAL A 392 -10.32 -12.94 -4.74
CA VAL A 392 -10.58 -13.03 -6.19
C VAL A 392 -10.94 -14.46 -6.63
N ILE A 393 -10.62 -15.48 -5.85
CA ILE A 393 -10.97 -16.88 -6.12
C ILE A 393 -12.21 -17.24 -5.30
N SER A 394 -13.13 -17.97 -5.91
CA SER A 394 -14.32 -18.47 -5.21
C SER A 394 -13.95 -19.35 -4.02
N PRO A 395 -14.60 -19.22 -2.85
CA PRO A 395 -14.31 -20.05 -1.66
C PRO A 395 -14.45 -21.56 -1.91
N SER A 396 -15.26 -21.97 -2.87
CA SER A 396 -15.45 -23.36 -3.26
C SER A 396 -14.39 -23.90 -4.21
N CYS A 397 -13.54 -23.03 -4.77
CA CYS A 397 -12.48 -23.42 -5.70
C CYS A 397 -11.25 -23.92 -4.93
N SER A 398 -10.77 -25.11 -5.28
CA SER A 398 -9.53 -25.69 -4.74
C SER A 398 -8.35 -25.59 -5.69
N LYS A 399 -8.53 -25.04 -6.89
CA LYS A 399 -7.43 -24.81 -7.83
C LYS A 399 -6.57 -23.62 -7.39
N THR A 400 -5.31 -23.72 -7.72
CA THR A 400 -4.32 -22.68 -7.42
C THR A 400 -3.84 -21.91 -8.64
N SER A 401 -4.33 -22.26 -9.84
CA SER A 401 -4.01 -21.65 -11.15
C SER A 401 -5.09 -21.97 -12.19
N ASP A 402 -4.99 -21.44 -13.39
CA ASP A 402 -5.83 -21.72 -14.57
C ASP A 402 -7.33 -21.66 -14.26
N TRP A 403 -7.73 -20.58 -13.56
CA TRP A 403 -9.11 -20.42 -13.10
C TRP A 403 -10.05 -20.05 -14.24
N THR A 404 -11.08 -20.86 -14.40
CA THR A 404 -12.21 -20.52 -15.25
C THR A 404 -13.07 -19.42 -14.60
N GLU A 405 -13.92 -18.75 -15.39
CA GLU A 405 -14.84 -17.73 -14.87
C GLU A 405 -15.73 -18.24 -13.72
N GLY A 406 -16.17 -19.50 -13.78
CA GLY A 406 -16.99 -20.12 -12.72
C GLY A 406 -16.24 -20.38 -11.42
N GLU A 407 -14.92 -20.35 -11.42
CA GLU A 407 -14.04 -20.56 -10.25
C GLU A 407 -13.60 -19.23 -9.60
N LEU A 408 -13.88 -18.09 -10.23
CA LEU A 408 -13.64 -16.77 -9.70
C LEU A 408 -14.82 -16.28 -8.87
N SER A 409 -14.53 -15.43 -7.87
CA SER A 409 -15.55 -14.63 -7.17
C SER A 409 -16.13 -13.55 -8.10
N GLU A 410 -17.13 -12.79 -7.63
CA GLU A 410 -17.58 -11.59 -8.35
C GLU A 410 -16.47 -10.56 -8.53
N THR A 411 -15.70 -10.31 -7.47
CA THR A 411 -14.52 -9.45 -7.49
C THR A 411 -13.51 -9.93 -8.51
N GLY A 412 -13.16 -11.23 -8.49
CA GLY A 412 -12.19 -11.81 -9.41
C GLY A 412 -12.63 -11.73 -10.87
N LYS A 413 -13.91 -11.97 -11.19
CA LYS A 413 -14.45 -11.82 -12.55
C LYS A 413 -14.34 -10.39 -13.05
N TRP A 414 -14.72 -9.45 -12.20
CA TRP A 414 -14.70 -8.02 -12.55
C TRP A 414 -13.27 -7.53 -12.79
N LEU A 415 -12.34 -7.84 -11.87
CA LEU A 415 -10.93 -7.46 -11.97
C LEU A 415 -10.24 -8.09 -13.18
N ARG A 416 -10.43 -9.40 -13.41
CA ARG A 416 -9.88 -10.08 -14.59
C ARG A 416 -10.32 -9.43 -15.89
N ASN A 417 -11.59 -9.06 -16.00
CA ASN A 417 -12.10 -8.37 -17.19
C ASN A 417 -11.48 -6.97 -17.35
N TYR A 418 -11.29 -6.28 -16.24
CA TYR A 418 -10.66 -4.96 -16.23
C TYR A 418 -9.20 -5.03 -16.69
N PHE A 419 -8.39 -5.92 -16.08
CA PHE A 419 -6.97 -6.06 -16.42
C PHE A 419 -6.75 -6.52 -17.87
N ARG A 420 -7.59 -7.42 -18.39
CA ARG A 420 -7.56 -7.85 -19.79
C ARG A 420 -7.85 -6.72 -20.79
N GLY A 421 -8.51 -5.68 -20.37
CA GLY A 421 -8.80 -4.51 -21.17
C GLY A 421 -7.72 -3.43 -21.13
N LYS A 422 -6.63 -3.64 -20.40
CA LYS A 422 -5.47 -2.73 -20.42
C LYS A 422 -4.58 -3.06 -21.62
N ASP A 423 -4.15 -2.02 -22.33
CA ASP A 423 -3.24 -2.12 -23.48
C ASP A 423 -1.78 -2.13 -23.02
#